data_fd93c3571b0fcf0ae69d0928997bf9eb
#
_entry.id   fd93c3571b0fcf0ae69d0928997bf9eb
#
_cell.length_a   1.000
_cell.length_b   1.000
_cell.length_c   1.000
_cell.angle_alpha   90.00
_cell.angle_beta   90.00
_cell.angle_gamma   90.00
#
_symmetry.space_group_name_H-M   'P 1'
#
loop_
_entity.id
_entity.type
_entity.pdbx_description
1 polymer ?
#
loop_
_entity_poly.entity_id
_entity_poly.type
_entity_poly.pdbx_seq_one_letter_code
_entity_poly.pdbx_strand_id
1 'polypeptide(L)'
;MFAAFAVFAPPSSAYAQTQTESTTSRRAVDVERIVSPSGIEAWLVSDSTVPMVVMRAYWRGGSAIEPANLIGVTGIMADMLTEGAGAMNANAFKERLQDLNMSLGFGAGWDGMGMSLTTLSENRDAAFEMARVALNEPRFDAEPLARIKRQMIVGLRTRETNPSYLANLALDQALYPSHPYARRTSRESIDAINRAALVERRAALFNRATLQITIVGDISAADAGRAVDTIFGALPAGVRPPEPTDVTPAAPTPLIVRQLPQPQSLVLFVGPGIQDEDPDWIPLAVANYILGGGGFSSRLMDQVREQRGLVYGIGTGPSVRDHSALIRGSAQTENGDVREAIEVTRAEMARLHRDGATQAEVNDAITYLTGSFALDLDSNVKIAGVVHGYQAAGRDIEYVNRRNDLIRAVTLDDVNRVIRRLFNPDGFTFVVVGQPEGLE
;
A
#
# COMPACT_ATOMS: atom_id res chain seq x y z
N MET A 1 57.84 45.41 41.87
CA MET A 1 57.80 45.00 43.31
C MET A 1 56.47 44.22 43.48
N PHE A 2 56.52 43.05 44.11
CA PHE A 2 55.49 42.07 44.42
C PHE A 2 55.17 41.11 43.27
N ALA A 3 55.68 39.98 43.27
CA ALA A 3 55.75 38.74 44.03
C ALA A 3 54.59 37.78 43.56
N ALA A 4 55.00 36.72 42.86
CA ALA A 4 54.18 35.60 42.43
C ALA A 4 53.88 34.67 43.61
N PHE A 5 52.66 34.17 43.66
CA PHE A 5 52.34 32.94 44.44
C PHE A 5 51.76 31.87 43.49
N ALA A 6 52.54 30.82 43.30
CA ALA A 6 52.07 29.61 42.65
C ALA A 6 51.33 28.75 43.65
N VAL A 7 50.09 28.33 43.34
CA VAL A 7 49.35 27.32 44.05
C VAL A 7 49.34 26.02 43.21
N PHE A 8 50.00 25.01 43.77
CA PHE A 8 49.95 23.63 43.27
C PHE A 8 48.60 23.03 43.60
N ALA A 9 47.89 22.53 42.57
CA ALA A 9 46.72 21.64 42.71
C ALA A 9 47.16 20.19 42.47
N PRO A 10 46.67 19.19 43.21
CA PRO A 10 47.02 17.79 43.02
C PRO A 10 46.24 17.17 41.82
N PRO A 11 46.76 16.08 41.19
CA PRO A 11 46.13 15.49 40.06
C PRO A 11 44.88 14.68 40.48
N SER A 12 43.76 15.04 39.92
CA SER A 12 42.51 14.25 40.01
C SER A 12 42.65 13.00 39.12
N SER A 13 42.67 11.84 39.74
CA SER A 13 42.51 10.55 39.07
C SER A 13 41.07 10.44 38.58
N ALA A 14 40.89 10.64 37.28
CA ALA A 14 39.64 10.35 36.60
C ALA A 14 39.44 8.83 36.52
N TYR A 15 38.52 8.30 37.32
CA TYR A 15 37.96 6.98 37.15
C TYR A 15 37.11 7.04 35.87
N ALA A 16 37.63 6.48 34.77
CA ALA A 16 36.83 6.16 33.59
C ALA A 16 35.87 5.03 33.98
N GLN A 17 34.63 5.37 34.29
CA GLN A 17 33.54 4.41 34.31
C GLN A 17 33.22 4.08 32.85
N THR A 18 33.65 2.93 32.41
CA THR A 18 33.17 2.28 31.18
C THR A 18 31.72 1.92 31.43
N GLN A 19 30.80 2.80 31.04
CA GLN A 19 29.40 2.40 30.88
C GLN A 19 29.35 1.47 29.69
N THR A 20 29.23 0.20 29.96
CA THR A 20 28.76 -0.79 28.99
C THR A 20 27.29 -0.45 28.76
N GLU A 21 27.01 0.44 27.81
CA GLU A 21 25.66 0.56 27.27
C GLU A 21 25.32 -0.77 26.60
N SER A 22 24.50 -1.55 27.31
CA SER A 22 23.75 -2.60 26.68
C SER A 22 22.83 -1.91 25.68
N THR A 23 23.17 -1.90 24.42
CA THR A 23 22.30 -1.55 23.31
C THR A 23 21.17 -2.58 23.24
N THR A 24 20.21 -2.50 24.15
CA THR A 24 18.88 -3.01 23.92
C THR A 24 18.35 -2.13 22.79
N SER A 25 18.32 -2.66 21.58
CA SER A 25 17.66 -2.05 20.43
C SER A 25 16.27 -1.63 20.89
N ARG A 26 16.06 -0.30 21.01
CA ARG A 26 14.77 0.24 21.43
C ARG A 26 13.77 -0.14 20.37
N ARG A 27 12.79 -1.01 20.69
CA ARG A 27 11.73 -1.39 19.78
C ARG A 27 11.07 -0.14 19.21
N ALA A 28 10.90 -0.08 17.90
CA ALA A 28 10.21 1.04 17.25
C ALA A 28 8.72 1.01 17.58
N VAL A 29 8.13 -0.20 17.63
CA VAL A 29 6.74 -0.47 17.96
C VAL A 29 6.67 -1.78 18.76
N ASP A 30 5.93 -1.81 19.86
CA ASP A 30 5.68 -3.03 20.62
C ASP A 30 4.40 -3.69 20.13
N VAL A 31 4.56 -4.68 19.23
CA VAL A 31 3.44 -5.41 18.64
C VAL A 31 3.23 -6.70 19.43
N GLU A 32 2.03 -6.88 19.96
CA GLU A 32 1.61 -8.06 20.72
C GLU A 32 0.67 -8.93 19.86
N ARG A 33 0.88 -10.25 19.88
CA ARG A 33 -0.07 -11.20 19.33
C ARG A 33 -1.10 -11.54 20.38
N ILE A 34 -2.35 -11.21 20.13
CA ILE A 34 -3.47 -11.56 21.01
C ILE A 34 -4.36 -12.61 20.35
N VAL A 35 -5.03 -13.39 21.18
CA VAL A 35 -6.05 -14.35 20.74
C VAL A 35 -7.34 -14.04 21.49
N SER A 36 -8.41 -13.82 20.76
CA SER A 36 -9.73 -13.57 21.35
C SER A 36 -10.28 -14.80 22.08
N PRO A 37 -11.26 -14.67 22.97
CA PRO A 37 -11.91 -15.80 23.63
C PRO A 37 -12.45 -16.85 22.64
N SER A 38 -12.90 -16.46 21.44
CA SER A 38 -13.36 -17.39 20.39
C SER A 38 -12.24 -17.97 19.52
N GLY A 39 -10.97 -17.66 19.83
CA GLY A 39 -9.79 -18.20 19.12
C GLY A 39 -9.40 -17.44 17.87
N ILE A 40 -9.86 -16.20 17.67
CA ILE A 40 -9.44 -15.34 16.54
C ILE A 40 -8.17 -14.60 16.92
N GLU A 41 -7.15 -14.69 16.06
CA GLU A 41 -5.86 -14.00 16.25
C GLU A 41 -5.93 -12.55 15.77
N ALA A 42 -5.27 -11.64 16.51
CA ALA A 42 -5.05 -10.27 16.07
C ALA A 42 -3.68 -9.77 16.55
N TRP A 43 -3.16 -8.75 15.87
CA TRP A 43 -1.98 -8.01 16.30
C TRP A 43 -2.40 -6.72 16.98
N LEU A 44 -1.82 -6.44 18.14
CA LEU A 44 -2.14 -5.30 18.97
C LEU A 44 -0.91 -4.43 19.21
N VAL A 45 -1.08 -3.12 19.08
CA VAL A 45 -0.17 -2.11 19.60
C VAL A 45 -0.94 -1.25 20.61
N SER A 46 -0.71 -1.47 21.89
CA SER A 46 -1.35 -0.64 22.94
C SER A 46 -0.61 0.68 23.08
N ASP A 47 -1.29 1.78 22.79
CA ASP A 47 -0.78 3.15 22.91
C ASP A 47 -1.89 4.07 23.43
N SER A 48 -1.77 4.50 24.68
CA SER A 48 -2.73 5.40 25.33
C SER A 48 -2.35 6.89 25.23
N THR A 49 -1.35 7.21 24.41
CA THR A 49 -0.91 8.62 24.22
C THR A 49 -2.03 9.49 23.64
N VAL A 50 -2.85 8.90 22.75
CA VAL A 50 -4.03 9.55 22.17
C VAL A 50 -5.24 8.67 22.49
N PRO A 51 -6.37 9.23 23.04
CA PRO A 51 -7.55 8.46 23.43
C PRO A 51 -8.37 8.02 22.19
N MET A 52 -7.79 7.17 21.36
CA MET A 52 -8.41 6.65 20.15
C MET A 52 -7.99 5.20 19.90
N VAL A 53 -8.83 4.49 19.17
CA VAL A 53 -8.57 3.13 18.68
C VAL A 53 -8.69 3.10 17.16
N VAL A 54 -7.71 2.49 16.52
CA VAL A 54 -7.69 2.20 15.08
C VAL A 54 -7.68 0.70 14.91
N MET A 55 -8.60 0.17 14.08
CA MET A 55 -8.63 -1.24 13.70
C MET A 55 -8.57 -1.37 12.19
N ARG A 56 -7.76 -2.31 11.72
CA ARG A 56 -7.71 -2.74 10.34
C ARG A 56 -8.01 -4.22 10.28
N ALA A 57 -8.79 -4.62 9.29
CA ALA A 57 -8.99 -6.03 8.99
C ALA A 57 -8.87 -6.27 7.47
N TYR A 58 -8.43 -7.45 7.10
CA TYR A 58 -8.23 -7.85 5.71
C TYR A 58 -8.68 -9.29 5.50
N TRP A 59 -9.31 -9.53 4.36
CA TRP A 59 -9.69 -10.86 3.87
C TRP A 59 -9.13 -11.05 2.48
N ARG A 60 -8.52 -12.20 2.22
CA ARG A 60 -8.09 -12.57 0.86
C ARG A 60 -9.30 -12.83 -0.03
N GLY A 61 -9.16 -12.53 -1.31
CA GLY A 61 -10.19 -12.75 -2.31
C GLY A 61 -10.88 -11.46 -2.74
N GLY A 62 -10.18 -10.60 -3.47
CA GLY A 62 -10.67 -9.35 -4.03
C GLY A 62 -11.34 -9.51 -5.39
N SER A 63 -11.22 -8.48 -6.23
CA SER A 63 -11.87 -8.44 -7.55
C SER A 63 -11.29 -9.45 -8.56
N ALA A 64 -10.08 -9.95 -8.34
CA ALA A 64 -9.47 -10.94 -9.23
C ALA A 64 -10.24 -12.28 -9.28
N ILE A 65 -11.01 -12.61 -8.24
CA ILE A 65 -11.80 -13.84 -8.17
C ILE A 65 -13.30 -13.61 -8.37
N GLU A 66 -13.70 -12.47 -8.89
CA GLU A 66 -15.11 -12.20 -9.22
C GLU A 66 -15.58 -13.06 -10.40
N PRO A 67 -16.86 -13.48 -10.40
CA PRO A 67 -17.47 -14.09 -11.58
C PRO A 67 -17.39 -13.15 -12.80
N ALA A 68 -17.11 -13.68 -13.98
CA ALA A 68 -16.87 -12.88 -15.18
C ALA A 68 -18.04 -11.95 -15.56
N ASN A 69 -19.26 -12.34 -15.23
CA ASN A 69 -20.48 -11.55 -15.46
C ASN A 69 -20.83 -10.56 -14.34
N LEU A 70 -20.10 -10.58 -13.21
CA LEU A 70 -20.35 -9.76 -12.03
C LEU A 70 -19.12 -8.93 -11.63
N ILE A 71 -18.27 -8.58 -12.58
CA ILE A 71 -17.07 -7.77 -12.29
C ILE A 71 -17.49 -6.42 -11.70
N GLY A 72 -16.94 -6.10 -10.52
CA GLY A 72 -17.29 -4.95 -9.71
C GLY A 72 -18.19 -5.28 -8.52
N VAL A 73 -18.63 -6.55 -8.35
CA VAL A 73 -19.51 -6.95 -7.25
C VAL A 73 -18.87 -6.73 -5.88
N THR A 74 -17.55 -6.96 -5.75
CA THR A 74 -16.84 -6.76 -4.47
C THR A 74 -16.79 -5.29 -4.10
N GLY A 75 -16.54 -4.40 -5.08
CA GLY A 75 -16.53 -2.95 -4.86
C GLY A 75 -17.91 -2.43 -4.46
N ILE A 76 -18.98 -2.83 -5.18
CA ILE A 76 -20.35 -2.44 -4.82
C ILE A 76 -20.73 -2.99 -3.44
N MET A 77 -20.34 -4.23 -3.12
CA MET A 77 -20.57 -4.80 -1.80
C MET A 77 -19.87 -3.98 -0.71
N ALA A 78 -18.61 -3.60 -0.92
CA ALA A 78 -17.86 -2.77 0.02
C ALA A 78 -18.57 -1.44 0.30
N ASP A 79 -18.99 -0.73 -0.74
CA ASP A 79 -19.72 0.53 -0.61
C ASP A 79 -21.06 0.35 0.12
N MET A 80 -21.74 -0.78 -0.12
CA MET A 80 -23.05 -1.07 0.45
C MET A 80 -23.02 -1.46 1.94
N LEU A 81 -21.87 -1.88 2.50
CA LEU A 81 -21.77 -2.27 3.91
C LEU A 81 -22.01 -1.11 4.89
N THR A 82 -21.84 0.13 4.44
CA THR A 82 -22.13 1.33 5.24
C THR A 82 -23.39 2.08 4.78
N GLU A 83 -24.19 1.47 3.90
CA GLU A 83 -25.45 2.02 3.40
C GLU A 83 -26.69 1.42 4.10
N GLY A 84 -26.54 1.14 5.39
CA GLY A 84 -27.57 0.61 6.27
C GLY A 84 -27.31 -0.82 6.72
N ALA A 85 -27.48 -1.06 8.01
CA ALA A 85 -27.28 -2.36 8.64
C ALA A 85 -28.18 -2.54 9.86
N GLY A 86 -28.55 -3.79 10.17
CA GLY A 86 -29.51 -4.11 11.23
C GLY A 86 -30.84 -3.39 11.03
N ALA A 87 -31.29 -2.66 12.04
CA ALA A 87 -32.50 -1.85 12.00
C ALA A 87 -32.31 -0.48 11.31
N MET A 88 -31.08 -0.04 11.09
CA MET A 88 -30.76 1.29 10.57
C MET A 88 -30.74 1.30 9.04
N ASN A 89 -31.51 2.22 8.43
CA ASN A 89 -31.35 2.54 7.01
C ASN A 89 -30.08 3.37 6.77
N ALA A 90 -29.75 3.72 5.51
CA ALA A 90 -28.53 4.41 5.15
C ALA A 90 -28.35 5.75 5.90
N ASN A 91 -29.41 6.55 6.07
CA ASN A 91 -29.32 7.82 6.77
C ASN A 91 -29.06 7.64 8.26
N ALA A 92 -29.88 6.82 8.93
CA ALA A 92 -29.72 6.52 10.35
C ALA A 92 -28.34 5.90 10.67
N PHE A 93 -27.82 5.04 9.76
CA PHE A 93 -26.49 4.48 9.92
C PHE A 93 -25.40 5.57 9.84
N LYS A 94 -25.47 6.47 8.87
CA LYS A 94 -24.52 7.59 8.71
C LYS A 94 -24.61 8.59 9.87
N GLU A 95 -25.79 8.94 10.31
CA GLU A 95 -26.01 9.78 11.51
C GLU A 95 -25.37 9.13 12.74
N ARG A 96 -25.55 7.81 12.92
CA ARG A 96 -24.96 7.11 14.05
C ARG A 96 -23.43 7.10 14.01
N LEU A 97 -22.79 6.96 12.82
CA LEU A 97 -21.34 7.10 12.69
C LEU A 97 -20.86 8.49 13.10
N GLN A 98 -21.59 9.54 12.71
CA GLN A 98 -21.27 10.93 13.07
C GLN A 98 -21.42 11.16 14.58
N ASP A 99 -22.50 10.73 15.21
CA ASP A 99 -22.74 10.86 16.64
C ASP A 99 -21.62 10.23 17.48
N LEU A 100 -21.07 9.11 16.99
CA LEU A 100 -19.98 8.39 17.63
C LEU A 100 -18.59 8.95 17.31
N ASN A 101 -18.49 10.00 16.48
CA ASN A 101 -17.22 10.52 15.99
C ASN A 101 -16.32 9.38 15.44
N MET A 102 -16.92 8.42 14.73
CA MET A 102 -16.20 7.28 14.19
C MET A 102 -16.14 7.28 12.67
N SER A 103 -15.10 6.68 12.15
CA SER A 103 -14.96 6.35 10.72
C SER A 103 -14.98 4.85 10.57
N LEU A 104 -15.84 4.36 9.69
CA LEU A 104 -15.90 2.96 9.27
C LEU A 104 -15.95 2.90 7.75
N GLY A 105 -15.03 2.16 7.15
CA GLY A 105 -14.96 2.00 5.71
C GLY A 105 -14.55 0.60 5.31
N PHE A 106 -14.99 0.20 4.11
CA PHE A 106 -14.61 -1.05 3.47
C PHE A 106 -14.08 -0.75 2.07
N GLY A 107 -13.08 -1.50 1.62
CA GLY A 107 -12.49 -1.30 0.31
C GLY A 107 -12.10 -2.62 -0.35
N ALA A 108 -12.38 -2.73 -1.65
CA ALA A 108 -12.01 -3.89 -2.47
C ALA A 108 -10.73 -3.61 -3.26
N GLY A 109 -9.73 -4.47 -3.09
CA GLY A 109 -8.54 -4.55 -3.93
C GLY A 109 -8.66 -5.66 -4.97
N TRP A 110 -7.58 -5.90 -5.72
CA TRP A 110 -7.48 -7.02 -6.63
C TRP A 110 -7.52 -8.37 -5.88
N ASP A 111 -6.72 -8.48 -4.82
CA ASP A 111 -6.41 -9.74 -4.16
C ASP A 111 -7.08 -9.87 -2.79
N GLY A 112 -7.72 -8.80 -2.30
CA GLY A 112 -8.41 -8.82 -1.01
C GLY A 112 -9.37 -7.69 -0.79
N MET A 113 -10.02 -7.76 0.36
CA MET A 113 -10.95 -6.76 0.86
C MET A 113 -10.50 -6.29 2.24
N GLY A 114 -10.45 -4.98 2.45
CA GLY A 114 -10.07 -4.36 3.71
C GLY A 114 -11.25 -3.73 4.44
N MET A 115 -11.15 -3.68 5.77
CA MET A 115 -11.96 -2.84 6.66
C MET A 115 -11.04 -1.87 7.41
N SER A 116 -11.48 -0.65 7.59
CA SER A 116 -10.85 0.34 8.45
C SER A 116 -11.87 0.91 9.42
N LEU A 117 -11.50 0.98 10.69
CA LEU A 117 -12.29 1.59 11.76
C LEU A 117 -11.38 2.51 12.55
N THR A 118 -11.88 3.71 12.87
CA THR A 118 -11.24 4.66 13.78
C THR A 118 -12.31 5.26 14.66
N THR A 119 -12.05 5.32 15.98
CA THR A 119 -12.99 5.84 16.97
C THR A 119 -12.26 6.41 18.17
N LEU A 120 -12.92 7.28 18.94
CA LEU A 120 -12.45 7.70 20.26
C LEU A 120 -12.61 6.56 21.27
N SER A 121 -11.70 6.49 22.26
CA SER A 121 -11.72 5.43 23.29
C SER A 121 -13.04 5.39 24.05
N GLU A 122 -13.66 6.53 24.33
CA GLU A 122 -14.95 6.63 25.05
C GLU A 122 -16.14 6.03 24.26
N ASN A 123 -16.05 6.00 22.91
CA ASN A 123 -17.12 5.51 22.05
C ASN A 123 -16.85 4.09 21.50
N ARG A 124 -15.72 3.47 21.87
CA ARG A 124 -15.19 2.25 21.22
C ARG A 124 -16.20 1.10 21.20
N ASP A 125 -16.91 0.84 22.30
CA ASP A 125 -17.83 -0.31 22.38
C ASP A 125 -19.02 -0.13 21.42
N ALA A 126 -19.57 1.09 21.34
CA ALA A 126 -20.62 1.42 20.38
C ALA A 126 -20.10 1.39 18.93
N ALA A 127 -18.85 1.78 18.71
CA ALA A 127 -18.21 1.72 17.38
C ALA A 127 -17.97 0.26 16.94
N PHE A 128 -17.57 -0.62 17.86
CA PHE A 128 -17.40 -2.05 17.57
C PHE A 128 -18.75 -2.71 17.23
N GLU A 129 -19.82 -2.33 17.90
CA GLU A 129 -21.17 -2.78 17.58
C GLU A 129 -21.60 -2.26 16.19
N MET A 130 -21.29 -1.02 15.81
CA MET A 130 -21.55 -0.51 14.46
C MET A 130 -20.80 -1.30 13.40
N ALA A 131 -19.54 -1.65 13.64
CA ALA A 131 -18.76 -2.50 12.73
C ALA A 131 -19.34 -3.91 12.64
N ARG A 132 -19.80 -4.48 13.77
CA ARG A 132 -20.46 -5.78 13.83
C ARG A 132 -21.71 -5.80 12.94
N VAL A 133 -22.61 -4.85 13.11
CA VAL A 133 -23.87 -4.85 12.33
C VAL A 133 -23.60 -4.58 10.85
N ALA A 134 -22.64 -3.69 10.51
CA ALA A 134 -22.24 -3.45 9.13
C ALA A 134 -21.74 -4.73 8.45
N LEU A 135 -20.90 -5.48 9.13
CA LEU A 135 -20.30 -6.70 8.61
C LEU A 135 -21.27 -7.88 8.57
N ASN A 136 -22.08 -8.05 9.62
CA ASN A 136 -22.88 -9.27 9.79
C ASN A 136 -24.34 -9.13 9.34
N GLU A 137 -24.90 -7.92 9.37
CA GLU A 137 -26.32 -7.64 9.12
C GLU A 137 -26.53 -6.51 8.07
N PRO A 138 -25.74 -6.45 6.96
CA PRO A 138 -25.94 -5.41 5.94
C PRO A 138 -27.32 -5.57 5.28
N ARG A 139 -28.02 -4.49 5.08
CA ARG A 139 -29.38 -4.49 4.53
C ARG A 139 -29.40 -4.70 3.02
N PHE A 140 -28.40 -4.14 2.32
CA PHE A 140 -28.37 -4.12 0.86
C PHE A 140 -29.69 -3.64 0.25
N ASP A 141 -30.21 -2.50 0.76
CA ASP A 141 -31.47 -1.93 0.34
C ASP A 141 -31.42 -1.49 -1.14
N ALA A 142 -32.56 -1.60 -1.82
CA ALA A 142 -32.66 -1.39 -3.27
C ALA A 142 -32.32 0.04 -3.70
N GLU A 143 -32.72 1.05 -2.90
CA GLU A 143 -32.47 2.47 -3.25
C GLU A 143 -30.98 2.81 -3.17
N PRO A 144 -30.23 2.57 -2.07
CA PRO A 144 -28.77 2.75 -2.05
C PRO A 144 -28.05 1.97 -3.15
N LEU A 145 -28.41 0.71 -3.40
CA LEU A 145 -27.83 -0.08 -4.47
C LEU A 145 -28.02 0.56 -5.84
N ALA A 146 -29.25 1.02 -6.14
CA ALA A 146 -29.53 1.70 -7.40
C ALA A 146 -28.74 3.01 -7.53
N ARG A 147 -28.55 3.76 -6.44
CA ARG A 147 -27.76 4.99 -6.41
C ARG A 147 -26.28 4.70 -6.68
N ILE A 148 -25.67 3.74 -5.99
CA ILE A 148 -24.28 3.34 -6.17
C ILE A 148 -24.03 2.86 -7.61
N LYS A 149 -24.89 2.00 -8.15
CA LYS A 149 -24.79 1.54 -9.55
C LYS A 149 -24.81 2.70 -10.54
N ARG A 150 -25.73 3.68 -10.37
CA ARG A 150 -25.75 4.87 -11.21
C ARG A 150 -24.45 5.70 -11.10
N GLN A 151 -23.92 5.88 -9.89
CA GLN A 151 -22.66 6.59 -9.68
C GLN A 151 -21.49 5.88 -10.37
N MET A 152 -21.42 4.55 -10.27
CA MET A 152 -20.39 3.76 -10.96
C MET A 152 -20.51 3.86 -12.49
N ILE A 153 -21.73 3.79 -13.05
CA ILE A 153 -21.94 3.92 -14.50
C ILE A 153 -21.54 5.32 -15.00
N VAL A 154 -21.83 6.37 -14.23
CA VAL A 154 -21.33 7.72 -14.53
C VAL A 154 -19.80 7.75 -14.47
N GLY A 155 -19.22 7.12 -13.45
CA GLY A 155 -17.76 7.00 -13.30
C GLY A 155 -17.09 6.29 -14.48
N LEU A 156 -17.74 5.32 -15.14
CA LEU A 156 -17.18 4.66 -16.33
C LEU A 156 -16.93 5.66 -17.46
N ARG A 157 -17.85 6.59 -17.69
CA ARG A 157 -17.71 7.65 -18.73
C ARG A 157 -16.55 8.59 -18.42
N THR A 158 -16.39 8.98 -17.17
CA THR A 158 -15.27 9.82 -16.73
C THR A 158 -13.91 9.13 -16.93
N ARG A 159 -13.87 7.80 -16.83
CA ARG A 159 -12.65 7.02 -17.07
C ARG A 159 -12.16 7.07 -18.51
N GLU A 160 -13.07 7.25 -19.48
CA GLU A 160 -12.73 7.34 -20.92
C GLU A 160 -11.89 8.58 -21.27
N THR A 161 -11.90 9.59 -20.41
CA THR A 161 -11.10 10.83 -20.56
C THR A 161 -10.05 10.98 -19.46
N ASN A 162 -9.85 9.96 -18.62
CA ASN A 162 -8.85 9.99 -17.56
C ASN A 162 -7.54 9.37 -18.03
N PRO A 163 -6.44 10.13 -18.16
CA PRO A 163 -5.18 9.63 -18.69
C PRO A 163 -4.59 8.49 -17.83
N SER A 164 -4.70 8.58 -16.51
CA SER A 164 -4.19 7.55 -15.62
C SER A 164 -4.96 6.23 -15.75
N TYR A 165 -6.29 6.30 -15.92
CA TYR A 165 -7.09 5.11 -16.17
C TYR A 165 -6.75 4.47 -17.51
N LEU A 166 -6.66 5.26 -18.58
CA LEU A 166 -6.34 4.76 -19.93
C LEU A 166 -4.95 4.15 -19.99
N ALA A 167 -3.97 4.76 -19.34
CA ALA A 167 -2.61 4.22 -19.26
C ALA A 167 -2.57 2.88 -18.52
N ASN A 168 -3.23 2.80 -17.34
CA ASN A 168 -3.31 1.55 -16.59
C ASN A 168 -4.09 0.46 -17.34
N LEU A 169 -5.16 0.84 -18.06
CA LEU A 169 -5.91 -0.11 -18.88
C LEU A 169 -5.04 -0.69 -19.99
N ALA A 170 -4.35 0.16 -20.77
CA ALA A 170 -3.47 -0.26 -21.84
C ALA A 170 -2.34 -1.17 -21.31
N LEU A 171 -1.80 -0.81 -20.16
CA LEU A 171 -0.75 -1.55 -19.49
C LEU A 171 -1.22 -2.95 -19.04
N ASP A 172 -2.32 -3.01 -18.26
CA ASP A 172 -2.82 -4.28 -17.74
C ASP A 172 -3.27 -5.22 -18.89
N GLN A 173 -3.81 -4.68 -19.99
CA GLN A 173 -4.15 -5.45 -21.18
C GLN A 173 -2.90 -6.02 -21.89
N ALA A 174 -1.81 -5.23 -21.94
CA ALA A 174 -0.56 -5.68 -22.54
C ALA A 174 0.15 -6.74 -21.68
N LEU A 175 0.17 -6.53 -20.37
CA LEU A 175 0.90 -7.41 -19.45
C LEU A 175 0.15 -8.67 -19.04
N TYR A 176 -1.19 -8.61 -18.99
CA TYR A 176 -2.05 -9.66 -18.42
C TYR A 176 -3.21 -10.08 -19.34
N PRO A 177 -2.98 -10.35 -20.65
CA PRO A 177 -4.06 -10.49 -21.65
C PRO A 177 -5.10 -11.57 -21.30
N SER A 178 -4.73 -12.60 -20.55
CA SER A 178 -5.61 -13.70 -20.16
C SER A 178 -5.84 -13.82 -18.64
N HIS A 179 -5.22 -12.95 -17.84
CA HIS A 179 -5.32 -13.02 -16.40
C HIS A 179 -6.43 -12.09 -15.86
N PRO A 180 -7.07 -12.43 -14.73
CA PRO A 180 -8.09 -11.57 -14.10
C PRO A 180 -7.66 -10.12 -13.86
N TYR A 181 -6.38 -9.82 -13.69
CA TYR A 181 -5.86 -8.46 -13.52
C TYR A 181 -6.12 -7.53 -14.72
N ALA A 182 -6.39 -8.07 -15.90
CA ALA A 182 -6.81 -7.27 -17.07
C ALA A 182 -8.33 -7.02 -17.12
N ARG A 183 -9.13 -7.70 -16.29
CA ARG A 183 -10.60 -7.53 -16.31
C ARG A 183 -11.00 -6.12 -15.84
N ARG A 184 -12.11 -5.64 -16.40
CA ARG A 184 -12.64 -4.31 -16.05
C ARG A 184 -14.13 -4.37 -15.87
N THR A 185 -14.60 -3.57 -14.95
CA THR A 185 -16.03 -3.33 -14.73
C THR A 185 -16.62 -2.69 -15.97
N SER A 186 -17.73 -3.24 -16.46
CA SER A 186 -18.52 -2.72 -17.57
C SER A 186 -19.92 -2.32 -17.10
N ARG A 187 -20.66 -1.62 -17.96
CA ARG A 187 -22.07 -1.32 -17.68
C ARG A 187 -22.88 -2.59 -17.49
N GLU A 188 -22.67 -3.59 -18.36
CA GLU A 188 -23.38 -4.87 -18.34
C GLU A 188 -23.12 -5.61 -17.01
N SER A 189 -21.86 -5.66 -16.57
CA SER A 189 -21.52 -6.30 -15.29
C SER A 189 -22.14 -5.57 -14.10
N ILE A 190 -22.15 -4.22 -14.09
CA ILE A 190 -22.81 -3.42 -13.05
C ILE A 190 -24.33 -3.67 -13.07
N ASP A 191 -24.95 -3.68 -14.25
CA ASP A 191 -26.41 -3.88 -14.37
C ASP A 191 -26.83 -5.29 -13.90
N ALA A 192 -25.99 -6.29 -14.07
CA ALA A 192 -26.22 -7.66 -13.60
C ALA A 192 -26.14 -7.82 -12.06
N ILE A 193 -25.41 -6.93 -11.36
CA ILE A 193 -25.26 -7.02 -9.91
C ILE A 193 -26.60 -6.66 -9.23
N ASN A 194 -27.10 -7.57 -8.41
CA ASN A 194 -28.31 -7.42 -7.62
C ASN A 194 -28.06 -7.78 -6.14
N ARG A 195 -29.08 -7.64 -5.30
CA ARG A 195 -28.98 -7.96 -3.87
C ARG A 195 -28.50 -9.38 -3.59
N ALA A 196 -28.96 -10.37 -4.37
CA ALA A 196 -28.56 -11.75 -4.19
C ALA A 196 -27.05 -11.95 -4.44
N ALA A 197 -26.52 -11.33 -5.49
CA ALA A 197 -25.08 -11.34 -5.78
C ALA A 197 -24.24 -10.72 -4.66
N LEU A 198 -24.73 -9.64 -4.00
CA LEU A 198 -24.04 -9.04 -2.86
C LEU A 198 -24.04 -9.96 -1.64
N VAL A 199 -25.18 -10.60 -1.34
CA VAL A 199 -25.28 -11.56 -0.24
C VAL A 199 -24.37 -12.75 -0.45
N GLU A 200 -24.35 -13.31 -1.66
CA GLU A 200 -23.49 -14.43 -2.04
C GLU A 200 -22.00 -14.04 -1.93
N ARG A 201 -21.65 -12.85 -2.46
CA ARG A 201 -20.27 -12.35 -2.40
C ARG A 201 -19.79 -12.12 -0.98
N ARG A 202 -20.65 -11.55 -0.12
CA ARG A 202 -20.39 -11.39 1.31
C ARG A 202 -20.11 -12.72 1.99
N ALA A 203 -20.97 -13.70 1.75
CA ALA A 203 -20.84 -15.04 2.35
C ALA A 203 -19.55 -15.76 1.90
N ALA A 204 -19.14 -15.55 0.65
CA ALA A 204 -17.91 -16.13 0.10
C ALA A 204 -16.65 -15.52 0.70
N LEU A 205 -16.63 -14.21 0.98
CA LEU A 205 -15.44 -13.51 1.41
C LEU A 205 -15.27 -13.41 2.93
N PHE A 206 -16.34 -13.09 3.66
CA PHE A 206 -16.24 -12.85 5.11
C PHE A 206 -16.30 -14.14 5.90
N ASN A 207 -15.13 -14.71 6.13
CA ASN A 207 -14.90 -15.88 6.96
C ASN A 207 -13.58 -15.73 7.73
N ARG A 208 -13.34 -16.61 8.71
CA ARG A 208 -12.13 -16.53 9.56
C ARG A 208 -10.88 -17.13 8.92
N ALA A 209 -11.01 -17.91 7.84
CA ALA A 209 -9.89 -18.64 7.23
C ALA A 209 -8.79 -17.72 6.67
N THR A 210 -9.15 -16.50 6.27
CA THR A 210 -8.19 -15.53 5.69
C THR A 210 -8.18 -14.18 6.41
N LEU A 211 -8.89 -14.09 7.53
CA LEU A 211 -9.03 -12.85 8.31
C LEU A 211 -7.71 -12.51 9.00
N GLN A 212 -7.23 -11.31 8.78
CA GLN A 212 -6.09 -10.69 9.46
C GLN A 212 -6.55 -9.41 10.14
N ILE A 213 -6.14 -9.19 11.39
CA ILE A 213 -6.61 -8.06 12.21
C ILE A 213 -5.42 -7.38 12.86
N THR A 214 -5.37 -6.06 12.75
CA THR A 214 -4.43 -5.20 13.48
C THR A 214 -5.22 -4.13 14.25
N ILE A 215 -4.88 -3.95 15.53
CA ILE A 215 -5.50 -2.96 16.42
C ILE A 215 -4.37 -2.09 17.00
N VAL A 216 -4.56 -0.77 16.98
CA VAL A 216 -3.59 0.19 17.53
C VAL A 216 -4.34 1.24 18.34
N GLY A 217 -3.88 1.55 19.53
CA GLY A 217 -4.38 2.66 20.31
C GLY A 217 -4.67 2.36 21.76
N ASP A 218 -5.53 3.18 22.35
CA ASP A 218 -5.89 3.16 23.77
C ASP A 218 -6.90 2.04 24.08
N ILE A 219 -6.38 0.82 24.08
CA ILE A 219 -7.16 -0.39 24.36
C ILE A 219 -6.25 -1.45 25.00
N SER A 220 -6.75 -2.13 26.04
CA SER A 220 -6.04 -3.26 26.64
C SER A 220 -6.14 -4.52 25.78
N ALA A 221 -5.21 -5.47 25.94
CA ALA A 221 -5.25 -6.77 25.25
C ALA A 221 -6.55 -7.53 25.49
N ALA A 222 -7.09 -7.47 26.74
CA ALA A 222 -8.35 -8.11 27.09
C ALA A 222 -9.54 -7.44 26.38
N ASP A 223 -9.58 -6.11 26.31
CA ASP A 223 -10.63 -5.37 25.59
C ASP A 223 -10.54 -5.57 24.10
N ALA A 224 -9.33 -5.58 23.55
CA ALA A 224 -9.10 -5.86 22.14
C ALA A 224 -9.57 -7.27 21.74
N GLY A 225 -9.30 -8.28 22.57
CA GLY A 225 -9.82 -9.63 22.36
C GLY A 225 -11.36 -9.68 22.37
N ARG A 226 -12.01 -8.94 23.27
CA ARG A 226 -13.48 -8.82 23.28
C ARG A 226 -14.01 -8.07 22.05
N ALA A 227 -13.34 -7.02 21.62
CA ALA A 227 -13.70 -6.28 20.41
C ALA A 227 -13.63 -7.17 19.16
N VAL A 228 -12.57 -7.99 19.05
CA VAL A 228 -12.43 -8.98 17.97
C VAL A 228 -13.60 -9.95 17.95
N ASP A 229 -14.00 -10.51 19.11
CA ASP A 229 -15.14 -11.40 19.19
C ASP A 229 -16.47 -10.70 18.89
N THR A 230 -16.64 -9.48 19.35
CA THR A 230 -17.83 -8.69 19.05
C THR A 230 -18.01 -8.53 17.55
N ILE A 231 -16.97 -8.10 16.82
CA ILE A 231 -17.08 -7.79 15.40
C ILE A 231 -17.07 -9.05 14.52
N PHE A 232 -16.14 -9.98 14.79
CA PHE A 232 -15.80 -11.08 13.90
C PHE A 232 -16.23 -12.46 14.41
N GLY A 233 -16.64 -12.58 15.67
CA GLY A 233 -16.97 -13.85 16.30
C GLY A 233 -18.12 -14.62 15.63
N ALA A 234 -19.07 -13.91 15.00
CA ALA A 234 -20.16 -14.52 14.25
C ALA A 234 -19.78 -14.98 12.83
N LEU A 235 -18.58 -14.65 12.34
CA LEU A 235 -18.13 -15.09 11.03
C LEU A 235 -17.88 -16.61 11.04
N PRO A 236 -18.25 -17.32 9.95
CA PRO A 236 -17.98 -18.76 9.84
C PRO A 236 -16.47 -19.03 9.80
N ALA A 237 -16.05 -20.23 10.22
CA ALA A 237 -14.67 -20.67 10.05
C ALA A 237 -14.23 -20.56 8.58
N GLY A 238 -15.13 -21.00 7.66
CA GLY A 238 -14.95 -20.84 6.22
C GLY A 238 -13.78 -21.62 5.64
N VAL A 239 -13.50 -21.32 4.38
CA VAL A 239 -12.33 -21.83 3.65
C VAL A 239 -11.71 -20.68 2.88
N ARG A 240 -10.41 -20.77 2.61
CA ARG A 240 -9.73 -19.83 1.74
C ARG A 240 -10.36 -19.88 0.34
N PRO A 241 -10.79 -18.76 -0.24
CA PRO A 241 -11.34 -18.75 -1.59
C PRO A 241 -10.26 -19.21 -2.60
N PRO A 242 -10.67 -19.84 -3.72
CA PRO A 242 -9.72 -20.18 -4.78
C PRO A 242 -9.08 -18.89 -5.31
N GLU A 243 -7.77 -18.92 -5.50
CA GLU A 243 -7.00 -17.78 -6.00
C GLU A 243 -6.65 -17.99 -7.49
N PRO A 244 -6.41 -16.91 -8.24
CA PRO A 244 -5.83 -17.01 -9.57
C PRO A 244 -4.45 -17.69 -9.50
N THR A 245 -3.98 -18.22 -10.61
CA THR A 245 -2.59 -18.70 -10.71
C THR A 245 -1.64 -17.51 -10.84
N ASP A 246 -0.42 -17.68 -10.34
CA ASP A 246 0.64 -16.70 -10.55
C ASP A 246 0.85 -16.44 -12.04
N VAL A 247 1.06 -15.18 -12.39
CA VAL A 247 1.27 -14.76 -13.77
C VAL A 247 2.58 -13.98 -13.94
N THR A 248 3.41 -14.46 -14.83
CA THR A 248 4.52 -13.67 -15.34
C THR A 248 3.95 -12.66 -16.35
N PRO A 249 4.24 -11.37 -16.22
CA PRO A 249 3.85 -10.37 -17.20
C PRO A 249 4.30 -10.77 -18.62
N ALA A 250 3.48 -10.47 -19.62
CA ALA A 250 3.85 -10.72 -21.02
C ALA A 250 5.13 -9.96 -21.40
N ALA A 251 5.78 -10.41 -22.48
CA ALA A 251 6.99 -9.76 -22.99
C ALA A 251 6.78 -8.24 -23.17
N PRO A 252 7.78 -7.42 -22.86
CA PRO A 252 7.64 -5.96 -22.88
C PRO A 252 7.31 -5.46 -24.29
N THR A 253 6.37 -4.53 -24.35
CA THR A 253 6.09 -3.74 -25.54
C THR A 253 6.82 -2.41 -25.40
N PRO A 254 7.80 -2.08 -26.26
CA PRO A 254 8.67 -0.91 -26.02
C PRO A 254 7.93 0.40 -25.86
N LEU A 255 6.83 0.61 -26.59
CA LEU A 255 6.01 1.81 -26.50
C LEU A 255 4.55 1.50 -26.91
N ILE A 256 3.62 2.00 -26.10
CA ILE A 256 2.18 2.00 -26.38
C ILE A 256 1.70 3.46 -26.30
N VAL A 257 1.14 3.99 -27.39
CA VAL A 257 0.58 5.35 -27.41
C VAL A 257 -0.95 5.27 -27.43
N ARG A 258 -1.59 6.07 -26.59
CA ARG A 258 -3.04 6.30 -26.57
C ARG A 258 -3.31 7.79 -26.73
N GLN A 259 -3.89 8.16 -27.87
CA GLN A 259 -4.21 9.56 -28.16
C GLN A 259 -5.33 10.04 -27.25
N LEU A 260 -5.06 11.15 -26.56
CA LEU A 260 -6.03 11.86 -25.72
C LEU A 260 -5.78 13.36 -25.83
N PRO A 261 -6.74 14.18 -26.30
CA PRO A 261 -6.58 15.62 -26.40
C PRO A 261 -6.40 16.27 -25.03
N GLN A 262 -5.17 16.60 -24.70
CA GLN A 262 -4.78 17.29 -23.46
C GLN A 262 -3.39 17.96 -23.63
N PRO A 263 -3.10 19.02 -22.85
CA PRO A 263 -1.86 19.81 -23.03
C PRO A 263 -0.60 19.07 -22.60
N GLN A 264 -0.70 18.07 -21.73
CA GLN A 264 0.41 17.27 -21.22
C GLN A 264 0.15 15.78 -21.45
N SER A 265 1.19 15.04 -21.68
CA SER A 265 1.14 13.57 -21.75
C SER A 265 1.51 12.94 -20.40
N LEU A 266 0.75 11.91 -20.02
CA LEU A 266 1.15 10.99 -18.96
C LEU A 266 2.01 9.89 -19.57
N VAL A 267 3.17 9.65 -18.98
CA VAL A 267 4.07 8.54 -19.28
C VAL A 267 4.05 7.58 -18.10
N LEU A 268 3.60 6.34 -18.30
CA LEU A 268 3.82 5.23 -17.38
C LEU A 268 4.87 4.30 -17.96
N PHE A 269 5.73 3.75 -17.10
CA PHE A 269 6.65 2.70 -17.52
C PHE A 269 6.73 1.61 -16.46
N VAL A 270 6.77 0.36 -16.90
CA VAL A 270 6.81 -0.80 -16.02
C VAL A 270 7.78 -1.84 -16.54
N GLY A 271 8.47 -2.45 -15.60
CA GLY A 271 9.39 -3.56 -15.84
C GLY A 271 9.19 -4.68 -14.83
N PRO A 272 10.03 -5.73 -14.92
CA PRO A 272 9.95 -6.88 -14.03
C PRO A 272 10.15 -6.45 -12.57
N GLY A 273 9.34 -7.01 -11.68
CA GLY A 273 9.46 -6.86 -10.23
C GLY A 273 9.70 -8.21 -9.56
N ILE A 274 9.76 -8.19 -8.25
CA ILE A 274 9.88 -9.38 -7.40
C ILE A 274 8.84 -9.30 -6.30
N GLN A 275 8.41 -10.47 -5.82
CA GLN A 275 7.52 -10.58 -4.67
C GLN A 275 8.27 -10.16 -3.41
N ASP A 276 7.55 -9.79 -2.38
CA ASP A 276 8.13 -9.28 -1.14
C ASP A 276 8.81 -10.36 -0.30
N GLU A 277 8.57 -11.66 -0.57
CA GLU A 277 9.31 -12.78 0.00
C GLU A 277 10.68 -13.02 -0.67
N ASP A 278 10.94 -12.42 -1.84
CA ASP A 278 12.21 -12.57 -2.54
C ASP A 278 13.37 -12.04 -1.67
N PRO A 279 14.51 -12.76 -1.56
CA PRO A 279 15.68 -12.29 -0.81
C PRO A 279 16.20 -10.92 -1.25
N ASP A 280 15.95 -10.53 -2.50
CA ASP A 280 16.34 -9.25 -3.06
C ASP A 280 15.35 -8.11 -2.73
N TRP A 281 14.27 -8.37 -1.97
CA TRP A 281 13.25 -7.34 -1.67
C TRP A 281 13.83 -6.13 -0.91
N ILE A 282 14.63 -6.35 0.12
CA ILE A 282 15.25 -5.27 0.89
C ILE A 282 16.32 -4.53 0.05
N PRO A 283 17.25 -5.22 -0.64
CA PRO A 283 18.13 -4.59 -1.63
C PRO A 283 17.38 -3.80 -2.72
N LEU A 284 16.20 -4.28 -3.18
CA LEU A 284 15.38 -3.55 -4.14
C LEU A 284 14.90 -2.20 -3.59
N ALA A 285 14.54 -2.11 -2.31
CA ALA A 285 14.14 -0.84 -1.71
C ALA A 285 15.26 0.21 -1.82
N VAL A 286 16.52 -0.19 -1.58
CA VAL A 286 17.70 0.69 -1.72
C VAL A 286 17.97 1.03 -3.19
N ALA A 287 17.97 0.03 -4.08
CA ALA A 287 18.19 0.23 -5.51
C ALA A 287 17.11 1.14 -6.14
N ASN A 288 15.85 0.94 -5.76
CA ASN A 288 14.73 1.78 -6.23
C ASN A 288 14.84 3.22 -5.70
N TYR A 289 15.26 3.41 -4.45
CA TYR A 289 15.50 4.76 -3.91
C TYR A 289 16.51 5.52 -4.79
N ILE A 290 17.60 4.88 -5.18
CA ILE A 290 18.63 5.47 -6.03
C ILE A 290 18.09 5.81 -7.42
N LEU A 291 17.31 4.90 -8.04
CA LEU A 291 16.80 5.11 -9.39
C LEU A 291 15.75 6.23 -9.45
N GLY A 292 14.67 6.11 -8.67
CA GLY A 292 13.52 7.03 -8.79
C GLY A 292 12.67 7.17 -7.54
N GLY A 293 12.90 6.35 -6.48
CA GLY A 293 12.12 6.39 -5.25
C GLY A 293 12.56 7.47 -4.26
N GLY A 294 13.76 8.02 -4.41
CA GLY A 294 14.37 9.01 -3.51
C GLY A 294 13.94 10.46 -3.74
N GLY A 295 12.90 10.71 -4.53
CA GLY A 295 12.49 12.06 -4.87
C GLY A 295 13.63 12.84 -5.53
N PHE A 296 13.89 14.06 -5.07
CA PHE A 296 14.96 14.91 -5.62
C PHE A 296 16.38 14.32 -5.52
N SER A 297 16.59 13.36 -4.64
CA SER A 297 17.89 12.69 -4.51
C SER A 297 18.06 11.51 -5.48
N SER A 298 17.04 11.19 -6.29
CA SER A 298 17.09 10.07 -7.23
C SER A 298 17.66 10.47 -8.58
N ARG A 299 18.28 9.51 -9.26
CA ARG A 299 18.91 9.74 -10.58
C ARG A 299 17.93 10.21 -11.64
N LEU A 300 16.70 9.65 -11.66
CA LEU A 300 15.70 10.08 -12.63
C LEU A 300 15.24 11.51 -12.39
N MET A 301 15.03 11.93 -11.14
CA MET A 301 14.68 13.32 -10.84
C MET A 301 15.79 14.26 -11.24
N ASP A 302 17.04 13.93 -10.91
CA ASP A 302 18.20 14.75 -11.32
C ASP A 302 18.26 14.88 -12.84
N GLN A 303 18.27 13.76 -13.58
CA GLN A 303 18.54 13.77 -15.02
C GLN A 303 17.39 14.28 -15.88
N VAL A 304 16.15 13.95 -15.52
CA VAL A 304 14.97 14.27 -16.35
C VAL A 304 14.36 15.61 -15.97
N ARG A 305 14.35 15.94 -14.65
CA ARG A 305 13.78 17.19 -14.15
C ARG A 305 14.82 18.27 -13.91
N GLU A 306 15.79 18.05 -13.01
CA GLU A 306 16.70 19.13 -12.57
C GLU A 306 17.64 19.59 -13.68
N GLN A 307 18.21 18.66 -14.45
CA GLN A 307 19.18 18.98 -15.50
C GLN A 307 18.52 19.44 -16.81
N ARG A 308 17.31 18.98 -17.13
CA ARG A 308 16.67 19.21 -18.45
C ARG A 308 15.30 19.87 -18.39
N GLY A 309 14.61 19.87 -17.25
CA GLY A 309 13.30 20.48 -17.11
C GLY A 309 12.16 19.77 -17.87
N LEU A 310 12.38 18.53 -18.33
CA LEU A 310 11.44 17.82 -19.20
C LEU A 310 10.16 17.39 -18.50
N VAL A 311 10.18 17.23 -17.17
CA VAL A 311 9.04 16.77 -16.38
C VAL A 311 8.87 17.60 -15.12
N TYR A 312 7.65 17.68 -14.60
CA TYR A 312 7.43 18.24 -13.27
C TYR A 312 7.90 17.29 -12.15
N GLY A 313 7.77 16.00 -12.39
CA GLY A 313 8.24 14.96 -11.49
C GLY A 313 8.29 13.61 -12.18
N ILE A 314 9.23 12.79 -11.76
CA ILE A 314 9.36 11.39 -12.20
C ILE A 314 9.75 10.53 -11.00
N GLY A 315 9.20 9.35 -10.91
CA GLY A 315 9.54 8.45 -9.82
C GLY A 315 9.26 6.99 -10.17
N THR A 316 9.85 6.09 -9.37
CA THR A 316 9.67 4.64 -9.49
C THR A 316 9.35 4.01 -8.14
N GLY A 317 8.70 2.84 -8.17
CA GLY A 317 8.46 2.03 -6.99
C GLY A 317 8.03 0.62 -7.32
N PRO A 318 8.22 -0.33 -6.39
CA PRO A 318 7.66 -1.66 -6.53
C PRO A 318 6.13 -1.61 -6.51
N SER A 319 5.51 -2.44 -7.31
CA SER A 319 4.05 -2.63 -7.39
C SER A 319 3.75 -4.12 -7.34
N VAL A 320 3.46 -4.61 -6.15
CA VAL A 320 3.22 -6.03 -5.88
C VAL A 320 1.73 -6.30 -5.79
N ARG A 321 1.30 -7.36 -6.44
CA ARG A 321 0.01 -8.04 -6.29
C ARG A 321 0.30 -9.47 -5.87
N ASP A 322 -0.65 -10.16 -5.25
CA ASP A 322 -0.43 -11.53 -4.76
C ASP A 322 0.11 -12.48 -5.86
N HIS A 323 -0.26 -12.25 -7.13
CA HIS A 323 0.07 -13.13 -8.26
C HIS A 323 0.98 -12.50 -9.32
N SER A 324 1.52 -11.30 -9.08
CA SER A 324 2.47 -10.65 -9.99
C SER A 324 3.16 -9.48 -9.34
N ALA A 325 4.41 -9.23 -9.71
CA ALA A 325 5.18 -8.10 -9.21
C ALA A 325 5.83 -7.31 -10.35
N LEU A 326 5.82 -5.99 -10.23
CA LEU A 326 6.36 -5.05 -11.20
C LEU A 326 7.19 -3.97 -10.50
N ILE A 327 8.12 -3.37 -11.23
CA ILE A 327 8.61 -2.01 -10.94
C ILE A 327 7.80 -1.06 -11.81
N ARG A 328 7.21 -0.03 -11.22
CA ARG A 328 6.42 0.98 -11.92
C ARG A 328 7.05 2.34 -11.77
N GLY A 329 7.02 3.11 -12.85
CA GLY A 329 7.37 4.51 -12.82
C GLY A 329 6.34 5.35 -13.56
N SER A 330 6.32 6.65 -13.26
CA SER A 330 5.43 7.61 -13.93
C SER A 330 6.05 8.99 -14.02
N ALA A 331 5.70 9.71 -15.08
CA ALA A 331 6.02 11.11 -15.26
C ALA A 331 4.88 11.82 -15.99
N GLN A 332 4.79 13.15 -15.83
CA GLN A 332 3.97 14.03 -16.67
C GLN A 332 4.89 15.03 -17.35
N THR A 333 4.67 15.24 -18.65
CA THR A 333 5.50 16.10 -19.50
C THR A 333 4.67 16.82 -20.56
N GLU A 334 5.17 17.91 -21.11
CA GLU A 334 4.55 18.56 -22.27
C GLU A 334 4.59 17.62 -23.50
N ASN A 335 3.61 17.76 -24.38
CA ASN A 335 3.49 16.87 -25.53
C ASN A 335 4.72 16.87 -26.46
N GLY A 336 5.41 18.00 -26.58
CA GLY A 336 6.66 18.13 -27.33
C GLY A 336 7.87 17.42 -26.71
N ASP A 337 7.88 17.26 -25.37
CA ASP A 337 9.03 16.75 -24.62
C ASP A 337 8.96 15.24 -24.36
N VAL A 338 7.85 14.57 -24.69
CA VAL A 338 7.61 13.15 -24.37
C VAL A 338 8.72 12.25 -24.87
N ARG A 339 9.14 12.43 -26.13
CA ARG A 339 10.21 11.61 -26.74
C ARG A 339 11.50 11.72 -25.95
N GLU A 340 11.96 12.97 -25.73
CA GLU A 340 13.21 13.21 -25.00
C GLU A 340 13.12 12.72 -23.56
N ALA A 341 12.00 12.91 -22.86
CA ALA A 341 11.80 12.41 -21.50
C ALA A 341 11.93 10.89 -21.43
N ILE A 342 11.35 10.14 -22.40
CA ILE A 342 11.49 8.68 -22.48
C ILE A 342 12.95 8.28 -22.78
N GLU A 343 13.60 8.93 -23.75
CA GLU A 343 14.99 8.64 -24.15
C GLU A 343 15.96 8.87 -22.97
N VAL A 344 15.83 9.99 -22.26
CA VAL A 344 16.64 10.29 -21.08
C VAL A 344 16.38 9.30 -19.95
N THR A 345 15.10 8.94 -19.70
CA THR A 345 14.74 7.92 -18.71
C THR A 345 15.40 6.59 -19.04
N ARG A 346 15.30 6.12 -20.29
CA ARG A 346 15.94 4.86 -20.75
C ARG A 346 17.45 4.92 -20.66
N ALA A 347 18.06 6.05 -21.05
CA ALA A 347 19.50 6.22 -21.00
C ALA A 347 20.03 6.19 -19.56
N GLU A 348 19.32 6.81 -18.61
CA GLU A 348 19.71 6.76 -17.21
C GLU A 348 19.55 5.37 -16.60
N MET A 349 18.46 4.67 -16.92
CA MET A 349 18.28 3.27 -16.52
C MET A 349 19.39 2.38 -17.09
N ALA A 350 19.75 2.57 -18.38
CA ALA A 350 20.84 1.84 -19.02
C ALA A 350 22.20 2.14 -18.37
N ARG A 351 22.44 3.40 -17.98
CA ARG A 351 23.65 3.81 -17.26
C ARG A 351 23.72 3.11 -15.91
N LEU A 352 22.63 3.16 -15.13
CA LEU A 352 22.57 2.50 -13.83
C LEU A 352 22.73 0.97 -13.97
N HIS A 353 22.07 0.36 -14.95
CA HIS A 353 22.18 -1.08 -15.20
C HIS A 353 23.62 -1.51 -15.57
N ARG A 354 24.33 -0.74 -16.39
CA ARG A 354 25.69 -1.02 -16.83
C ARG A 354 26.73 -0.76 -15.76
N ASP A 355 26.67 0.43 -15.13
CA ASP A 355 27.73 0.95 -14.27
C ASP A 355 27.48 0.63 -12.79
N GLY A 356 26.24 0.32 -12.41
CA GLY A 356 25.79 0.10 -11.05
C GLY A 356 25.60 1.40 -10.25
N ALA A 357 25.30 1.22 -8.98
CA ALA A 357 25.28 2.29 -7.98
C ALA A 357 26.68 2.49 -7.38
N THR A 358 26.92 3.67 -6.83
CA THR A 358 28.11 3.99 -6.06
C THR A 358 27.90 3.71 -4.58
N GLN A 359 29.00 3.51 -3.82
CA GLN A 359 28.91 3.33 -2.36
C GLN A 359 28.27 4.54 -1.65
N ALA A 360 28.50 5.75 -2.16
CA ALA A 360 27.90 6.97 -1.62
C ALA A 360 26.38 6.95 -1.75
N GLU A 361 25.85 6.62 -2.93
CA GLU A 361 24.39 6.51 -3.16
C GLU A 361 23.74 5.44 -2.28
N VAL A 362 24.41 4.31 -2.09
CA VAL A 362 23.92 3.25 -1.18
C VAL A 362 23.87 3.74 0.25
N ASN A 363 24.92 4.41 0.73
CA ASN A 363 24.98 4.95 2.09
C ASN A 363 23.89 6.03 2.32
N ASP A 364 23.68 6.91 1.37
CA ASP A 364 22.67 7.97 1.43
C ASP A 364 21.26 7.37 1.43
N ALA A 365 21.00 6.37 0.59
CA ALA A 365 19.73 5.65 0.54
C ALA A 365 19.43 4.94 1.87
N ILE A 366 20.40 4.22 2.42
CA ILE A 366 20.25 3.54 3.73
C ILE A 366 19.97 4.55 4.83
N THR A 367 20.71 5.65 4.86
CA THR A 367 20.53 6.72 5.87
C THR A 367 19.13 7.29 5.81
N TYR A 368 18.66 7.62 4.62
CA TYR A 368 17.32 8.16 4.43
C TYR A 368 16.22 7.15 4.80
N LEU A 369 16.26 5.94 4.21
CA LEU A 369 15.24 4.91 4.40
C LEU A 369 15.11 4.46 5.86
N THR A 370 16.21 4.47 6.61
CA THR A 370 16.17 4.13 8.04
C THR A 370 15.78 5.31 8.91
N GLY A 371 16.18 6.53 8.56
CA GLY A 371 15.87 7.74 9.31
C GLY A 371 14.41 8.20 9.13
N SER A 372 13.89 8.16 7.91
CA SER A 372 12.53 8.59 7.60
C SER A 372 11.45 7.64 8.15
N PHE A 373 11.79 6.38 8.44
CA PHE A 373 10.82 5.39 8.90
C PHE A 373 10.09 5.78 10.19
N ALA A 374 10.74 6.57 11.05
CA ALA A 374 10.08 7.10 12.25
C ALA A 374 8.86 7.98 11.94
N LEU A 375 8.85 8.64 10.77
CA LEU A 375 7.73 9.47 10.31
C LEU A 375 6.52 8.62 9.85
N ASP A 376 6.74 7.34 9.55
CA ASP A 376 5.67 6.40 9.22
C ASP A 376 5.02 5.80 10.49
N LEU A 377 5.57 6.13 11.66
CA LEU A 377 5.13 5.64 12.97
C LEU A 377 4.70 6.77 13.90
N ASP A 378 4.38 7.96 13.39
CA ASP A 378 4.07 9.17 14.18
C ASP A 378 2.61 9.27 14.67
N SER A 379 1.75 8.34 14.25
CA SER A 379 0.33 8.31 14.65
C SER A 379 -0.25 6.90 14.64
N ASN A 380 -1.27 6.65 15.47
CA ASN A 380 -1.95 5.35 15.54
C ASN A 380 -2.45 4.87 14.16
N VAL A 381 -2.91 5.79 13.30
CA VAL A 381 -3.38 5.46 11.95
C VAL A 381 -2.23 4.97 11.06
N LYS A 382 -1.06 5.61 11.13
CA LYS A 382 0.13 5.20 10.37
C LYS A 382 0.71 3.90 10.92
N ILE A 383 0.86 3.78 12.25
CA ILE A 383 1.30 2.54 12.90
C ILE A 383 0.40 1.38 12.49
N ALA A 384 -0.93 1.55 12.55
CA ALA A 384 -1.89 0.54 12.11
C ALA A 384 -1.72 0.19 10.62
N GLY A 385 -1.44 1.18 9.77
CA GLY A 385 -1.16 0.96 8.35
C GLY A 385 0.09 0.13 8.11
N VAL A 386 1.20 0.49 8.76
CA VAL A 386 2.50 -0.20 8.63
C VAL A 386 2.43 -1.62 9.17
N VAL A 387 1.94 -1.80 10.40
CA VAL A 387 1.87 -3.11 11.06
C VAL A 387 0.92 -4.04 10.31
N HIS A 388 -0.25 -3.53 9.90
CA HIS A 388 -1.21 -4.30 9.11
C HIS A 388 -0.67 -4.66 7.71
N GLY A 389 0.05 -3.75 7.07
CA GLY A 389 0.72 -4.02 5.79
C GLY A 389 1.71 -5.19 5.90
N TYR A 390 2.51 -5.23 6.95
CA TYR A 390 3.42 -6.36 7.19
C TYR A 390 2.68 -7.66 7.52
N GLN A 391 1.59 -7.58 8.29
CA GLN A 391 0.75 -8.75 8.55
C GLN A 391 0.13 -9.30 7.26
N ALA A 392 -0.42 -8.43 6.40
CA ALA A 392 -1.03 -8.80 5.12
C ALA A 392 0.00 -9.41 4.15
N ALA A 393 1.23 -8.91 4.18
CA ALA A 393 2.37 -9.44 3.44
C ALA A 393 2.98 -10.72 4.06
N GLY A 394 2.35 -11.32 5.07
CA GLY A 394 2.83 -12.55 5.70
C GLY A 394 4.13 -12.42 6.49
N ARG A 395 4.54 -11.19 6.85
CA ARG A 395 5.72 -10.96 7.69
C ARG A 395 5.44 -11.36 9.13
N ASP A 396 6.50 -11.73 9.86
CA ASP A 396 6.38 -11.98 11.28
C ASP A 396 6.22 -10.69 12.10
N ILE A 397 5.75 -10.83 13.32
CA ILE A 397 5.40 -9.72 14.22
C ILE A 397 6.60 -8.81 14.57
N GLU A 398 7.81 -9.33 14.53
CA GLU A 398 9.03 -8.58 14.83
C GLU A 398 9.61 -7.86 13.61
N TYR A 399 9.02 -8.05 12.42
CA TYR A 399 9.57 -7.47 11.18
C TYR A 399 9.67 -5.94 11.25
N VAL A 400 8.68 -5.26 11.83
CA VAL A 400 8.68 -3.80 11.98
C VAL A 400 9.91 -3.30 12.74
N ASN A 401 10.36 -4.04 13.75
CA ASN A 401 11.51 -3.70 14.57
C ASN A 401 12.85 -4.05 13.90
N ARG A 402 12.87 -5.09 13.05
CA ARG A 402 14.08 -5.54 12.34
C ARG A 402 14.29 -4.84 11.00
N ARG A 403 13.27 -4.22 10.43
CA ARG A 403 13.32 -3.61 9.09
C ARG A 403 14.54 -2.71 8.89
N ASN A 404 14.80 -1.82 9.82
CA ASN A 404 15.91 -0.88 9.69
C ASN A 404 17.27 -1.57 9.76
N ASP A 405 17.41 -2.63 10.54
CA ASP A 405 18.64 -3.42 10.60
C ASP A 405 18.86 -4.22 9.32
N LEU A 406 17.77 -4.76 8.73
CA LEU A 406 17.82 -5.40 7.42
C LEU A 406 18.29 -4.42 6.32
N ILE A 407 17.80 -3.17 6.33
CA ILE A 407 18.24 -2.14 5.39
C ILE A 407 19.70 -1.75 5.63
N ARG A 408 20.14 -1.59 6.88
CA ARG A 408 21.55 -1.27 7.21
C ARG A 408 22.53 -2.37 6.80
N ALA A 409 22.05 -3.61 6.73
CA ALA A 409 22.87 -4.75 6.32
C ALA A 409 23.06 -4.86 4.80
N VAL A 410 22.33 -4.08 3.99
CA VAL A 410 22.43 -4.10 2.52
C VAL A 410 23.80 -3.61 2.08
N THR A 411 24.46 -4.39 1.24
CA THR A 411 25.76 -4.06 0.66
C THR A 411 25.65 -3.46 -0.74
N LEU A 412 26.71 -2.82 -1.22
CA LEU A 412 26.80 -2.34 -2.61
C LEU A 412 26.63 -3.50 -3.61
N ASP A 413 27.18 -4.67 -3.31
CA ASP A 413 27.06 -5.85 -4.18
C ASP A 413 25.62 -6.33 -4.27
N ASP A 414 24.87 -6.30 -3.16
CA ASP A 414 23.43 -6.65 -3.16
C ASP A 414 22.62 -5.69 -4.03
N VAL A 415 22.86 -4.38 -3.88
CA VAL A 415 22.21 -3.34 -4.68
C VAL A 415 22.52 -3.53 -6.17
N ASN A 416 23.81 -3.73 -6.51
CA ASN A 416 24.23 -3.91 -7.90
C ASN A 416 23.73 -5.23 -8.51
N ARG A 417 23.55 -6.28 -7.72
CA ARG A 417 22.89 -7.52 -8.15
C ARG A 417 21.45 -7.25 -8.57
N VAL A 418 20.70 -6.53 -7.74
CA VAL A 418 19.29 -6.18 -8.02
C VAL A 418 19.17 -5.28 -9.24
N ILE A 419 20.04 -4.25 -9.36
CA ILE A 419 20.08 -3.35 -10.52
C ILE A 419 20.26 -4.15 -11.82
N ARG A 420 21.21 -5.08 -11.85
CA ARG A 420 21.43 -5.94 -13.04
C ARG A 420 20.28 -6.89 -13.30
N ARG A 421 19.58 -7.34 -12.27
CA ARG A 421 18.44 -8.25 -12.40
C ARG A 421 17.19 -7.55 -12.93
N LEU A 422 16.89 -6.31 -12.46
CA LEU A 422 15.56 -5.72 -12.61
C LEU A 422 15.53 -4.42 -13.43
N PHE A 423 16.63 -3.68 -13.56
CA PHE A 423 16.59 -2.35 -14.17
C PHE A 423 17.15 -2.28 -15.58
N ASN A 424 17.13 -3.41 -16.32
CA ASN A 424 17.40 -3.38 -17.75
C ASN A 424 16.29 -2.61 -18.48
N PRO A 425 16.57 -1.47 -19.16
CA PRO A 425 15.56 -0.66 -19.83
C PRO A 425 14.79 -1.39 -20.93
N ASP A 426 15.41 -2.41 -21.55
CA ASP A 426 14.74 -3.23 -22.59
C ASP A 426 13.65 -4.15 -22.03
N GLY A 427 13.66 -4.37 -20.71
CA GLY A 427 12.62 -5.09 -19.98
C GLY A 427 11.38 -4.24 -19.64
N PHE A 428 11.36 -2.95 -20.03
CA PHE A 428 10.28 -2.04 -19.65
C PHE A 428 9.33 -1.73 -20.81
N THR A 429 8.03 -1.78 -20.50
CA THR A 429 6.95 -1.27 -21.36
C THR A 429 6.66 0.18 -20.98
N PHE A 430 6.67 1.07 -21.98
CA PHE A 430 6.26 2.47 -21.82
C PHE A 430 4.86 2.67 -22.37
N VAL A 431 4.00 3.36 -21.64
CA VAL A 431 2.65 3.74 -22.10
C VAL A 431 2.53 5.25 -22.01
N VAL A 432 2.18 5.87 -23.11
CA VAL A 432 1.94 7.32 -23.22
C VAL A 432 0.46 7.56 -23.47
N VAL A 433 -0.14 8.45 -22.68
CA VAL A 433 -1.52 8.92 -22.89
C VAL A 433 -1.51 10.44 -22.98
N GLY A 434 -1.82 10.98 -24.16
CA GLY A 434 -1.76 12.39 -24.48
C GLY A 434 -1.78 12.63 -25.99
N GLN A 435 -1.15 13.71 -26.41
CA GLN A 435 -0.90 14.02 -27.84
C GLN A 435 0.62 14.21 -28.07
N PRO A 436 1.43 13.16 -27.83
CA PRO A 436 2.88 13.31 -27.95
C PRO A 436 3.28 13.63 -29.38
N GLU A 437 4.13 14.63 -29.55
CA GLU A 437 4.63 15.02 -30.86
C GLU A 437 5.67 13.99 -31.36
N GLY A 438 5.49 13.58 -32.62
CA GLY A 438 6.41 12.64 -33.28
C GLY A 438 6.45 11.20 -32.71
N LEU A 439 5.48 10.81 -31.89
CA LEU A 439 5.24 9.44 -31.46
C LEU A 439 3.86 9.02 -31.96
N GLU A 440 3.83 8.15 -32.96
CA GLU A 440 2.61 7.60 -33.57
C GLU A 440 2.29 6.20 -33.00
#